data_87924a89c3d6bdca423dc86cf6d2bffb
#
_entry.id   87924a89c3d6bdca423dc86cf6d2bffb
#
_cell.length_a   1.000
_cell.length_b   1.000
_cell.length_c   1.000
_cell.angle_alpha   90.00
_cell.angle_beta   90.00
_cell.angle_gamma   90.00
#
_symmetry.space_group_name_H-M   'P 1'
#
loop_
_entity.id
_entity.type
_entity.pdbx_description
1 polymer ?
#
loop_
_entity_poly.entity_id
_entity_poly.type
_entity_poly.pdbx_seq_one_letter_code
_entity_poly.pdbx_strand_id
1 'polypeptide(L)'
;GVGGGGLDGNSNNQELFSGSGGGGGTAISMIDVSSVSSVSVTVGAGGAGGATANDGATGGTSSFGSYLSATGGLGGQFIATANEITTSGVPGIGGEGSSGNILNARGGVGHYIGRSQAPGGRNNNTTQSMLLHGGSTLIGNAVFHLITDISTAVATNGTEVTPDANTGVGGSGARTHDRTGSNGHATGGSGASGVVIVEEFYS
;
A
#
# COMPACT_ATOMS: atom_id res chain seq x y z
N GLY A 1 7.95 -0.83 0.39
CA GLY A 1 6.48 -0.72 0.28
C GLY A 1 5.80 -0.93 1.62
N VAL A 2 4.57 -0.62 1.71
CA VAL A 2 3.77 -0.68 2.95
C VAL A 2 2.48 -1.41 2.72
N GLY A 3 1.97 -2.03 3.76
CA GLY A 3 0.69 -2.69 3.74
C GLY A 3 -0.49 -1.73 3.66
N GLY A 4 -1.58 -2.15 3.05
CA GLY A 4 -2.87 -1.48 3.16
C GLY A 4 -3.50 -1.69 4.55
N GLY A 5 -4.41 -0.82 4.94
CA GLY A 5 -5.17 -0.97 6.18
C GLY A 5 -6.14 -2.15 6.14
N GLY A 6 -6.46 -2.69 7.29
CA GLY A 6 -7.52 -3.69 7.45
C GLY A 6 -8.90 -3.06 7.63
N LEU A 7 -9.94 -3.87 7.63
CA LEU A 7 -11.32 -3.44 7.82
C LEU A 7 -12.05 -4.27 8.87
N ASP A 8 -12.95 -3.62 9.59
CA ASP A 8 -13.89 -4.26 10.53
C ASP A 8 -15.31 -3.82 10.19
N GLY A 9 -16.04 -4.69 9.49
CA GLY A 9 -17.44 -4.45 9.14
C GLY A 9 -18.38 -5.04 10.21
N ASN A 10 -19.08 -4.19 10.93
CA ASN A 10 -19.95 -4.58 12.06
C ASN A 10 -21.43 -4.22 11.88
N SER A 11 -21.89 -3.96 10.67
CA SER A 11 -23.32 -3.67 10.48
C SER A 11 -23.84 -3.98 9.08
N ASN A 12 -25.15 -4.25 9.03
CA ASN A 12 -25.89 -4.59 7.83
C ASN A 12 -25.78 -3.51 6.75
N ASN A 13 -25.45 -3.90 5.54
CA ASN A 13 -25.41 -3.05 4.34
C ASN A 13 -24.31 -1.95 4.35
N GLN A 14 -23.16 -2.22 4.95
CA GLN A 14 -22.02 -1.32 4.86
C GLN A 14 -21.03 -1.77 3.79
N GLU A 15 -20.48 -0.80 3.10
CA GLU A 15 -19.34 -0.97 2.22
C GLU A 15 -18.18 -0.15 2.78
N LEU A 16 -17.12 -0.82 3.17
CA LEU A 16 -15.96 -0.20 3.81
C LEU A 16 -14.71 -0.41 2.96
N PHE A 17 -13.88 0.60 2.89
CA PHE A 17 -12.59 0.59 2.17
C PHE A 17 -11.49 1.11 3.08
N SER A 18 -10.40 0.40 3.14
CA SER A 18 -9.19 0.90 3.78
C SER A 18 -8.26 1.57 2.77
N GLY A 19 -7.38 2.43 3.25
CA GLY A 19 -6.33 3.02 2.44
C GLY A 19 -5.34 1.95 1.95
N SER A 20 -4.84 2.11 0.73
CA SER A 20 -3.69 1.34 0.24
C SER A 20 -2.38 1.92 0.75
N GLY A 21 -1.33 1.12 0.86
CA GLY A 21 -0.01 1.57 1.29
C GLY A 21 0.73 2.41 0.25
N GLY A 22 1.59 3.32 0.69
CA GLY A 22 2.47 4.09 -0.18
C GLY A 22 3.66 3.29 -0.70
N GLY A 23 4.22 3.67 -1.84
CA GLY A 23 5.48 3.11 -2.36
C GLY A 23 6.71 3.62 -1.61
N GLY A 24 7.82 2.90 -1.67
CA GLY A 24 9.10 3.32 -1.11
C GLY A 24 9.75 4.45 -1.93
N GLY A 25 10.59 5.27 -1.27
CA GLY A 25 11.40 6.27 -1.93
C GLY A 25 12.54 5.65 -2.76
N THR A 26 13.22 6.48 -3.53
CA THR A 26 14.40 6.09 -4.32
C THR A 26 15.50 7.12 -4.17
N ALA A 27 16.72 6.68 -3.92
CA ALA A 27 17.91 7.52 -3.95
C ALA A 27 18.94 6.91 -4.90
N ILE A 28 19.59 7.74 -5.71
CA ILE A 28 20.66 7.35 -6.63
C ILE A 28 21.87 8.26 -6.41
N SER A 29 23.03 7.65 -6.34
CA SER A 29 24.29 8.38 -6.13
C SER A 29 25.42 7.75 -6.91
N MET A 30 26.37 8.57 -7.34
CA MET A 30 27.70 8.15 -7.76
C MET A 30 28.68 8.50 -6.63
N ILE A 31 29.42 7.52 -6.15
CA ILE A 31 30.26 7.64 -4.96
C ILE A 31 31.69 7.26 -5.35
N ASP A 32 32.68 8.10 -5.01
CA ASP A 32 34.05 7.72 -5.05
C ASP A 32 34.36 6.74 -3.91
N VAL A 33 34.70 5.51 -4.27
CA VAL A 33 34.97 4.42 -3.32
C VAL A 33 36.44 4.09 -3.22
N SER A 34 37.36 4.89 -3.81
CA SER A 34 38.80 4.63 -3.84
C SER A 34 39.41 4.46 -2.44
N SER A 35 38.84 5.07 -1.42
CA SER A 35 39.27 4.95 -0.01
C SER A 35 38.33 4.13 0.87
N VAL A 36 37.30 3.49 0.30
CA VAL A 36 36.29 2.74 1.02
C VAL A 36 36.63 1.26 1.00
N SER A 37 36.79 0.65 2.16
CA SER A 37 37.11 -0.78 2.27
C SER A 37 35.83 -1.65 2.36
N SER A 38 34.75 -1.13 2.92
CA SER A 38 33.48 -1.85 3.04
C SER A 38 32.33 -0.88 3.33
N VAL A 39 31.12 -1.25 2.90
CA VAL A 39 29.89 -0.52 3.19
C VAL A 39 28.83 -1.50 3.65
N SER A 40 28.15 -1.17 4.74
CA SER A 40 26.97 -1.91 5.20
C SER A 40 25.79 -1.66 4.27
N VAL A 41 25.15 -2.72 3.80
CA VAL A 41 23.94 -2.64 2.98
C VAL A 41 22.75 -3.13 3.81
N THR A 42 21.71 -2.31 3.88
CA THR A 42 20.43 -2.68 4.48
C THR A 42 19.36 -2.65 3.41
N VAL A 43 18.58 -3.72 3.31
CA VAL A 43 17.38 -3.78 2.47
C VAL A 43 16.16 -3.72 3.38
N GLY A 44 15.34 -2.69 3.21
CA GLY A 44 14.12 -2.50 4.00
C GLY A 44 13.09 -3.58 3.68
N ALA A 45 12.48 -4.15 4.71
CA ALA A 45 11.36 -5.07 4.55
C ALA A 45 10.11 -4.33 4.08
N GLY A 46 9.23 -5.02 3.39
CA GLY A 46 7.87 -4.52 3.13
C GLY A 46 7.07 -4.43 4.42
N GLY A 47 6.18 -3.45 4.52
CA GLY A 47 5.26 -3.34 5.63
C GLY A 47 4.16 -4.40 5.55
N ALA A 48 3.80 -4.99 6.66
CA ALA A 48 2.68 -5.93 6.73
C ALA A 48 1.35 -5.24 6.42
N GLY A 49 0.45 -5.93 5.76
CA GLY A 49 -0.94 -5.49 5.63
C GLY A 49 -1.62 -5.41 6.99
N GLY A 50 -2.49 -4.42 7.17
CA GLY A 50 -3.27 -4.28 8.39
C GLY A 50 -4.22 -5.47 8.56
N ALA A 51 -4.19 -6.11 9.72
CA ALA A 51 -5.22 -7.06 10.11
C ALA A 51 -6.54 -6.30 10.38
N THR A 52 -7.61 -7.03 10.70
CA THR A 52 -8.91 -6.45 11.07
C THR A 52 -8.75 -5.27 12.04
N ALA A 53 -9.36 -4.16 11.68
CA ALA A 53 -9.37 -2.93 12.49
C ALA A 53 -7.97 -2.32 12.79
N ASN A 54 -6.98 -2.55 11.95
CA ASN A 54 -5.65 -1.98 12.13
C ASN A 54 -5.13 -1.30 10.87
N ASP A 55 -4.29 -0.30 11.06
CA ASP A 55 -3.53 0.32 9.99
C ASP A 55 -2.51 -0.68 9.41
N GLY A 56 -2.14 -0.48 8.15
CA GLY A 56 -1.00 -1.14 7.57
C GLY A 56 0.31 -0.66 8.20
N ALA A 57 1.28 -1.55 8.31
CA ALA A 57 2.58 -1.21 8.86
C ALA A 57 3.41 -0.39 7.86
N THR A 58 4.22 0.54 8.34
CA THR A 58 5.20 1.30 7.56
C THR A 58 6.30 0.38 7.05
N GLY A 59 6.76 0.57 5.82
CA GLY A 59 7.88 -0.18 5.26
C GLY A 59 9.23 0.22 5.88
N GLY A 60 10.17 -0.72 5.87
CA GLY A 60 11.53 -0.49 6.36
C GLY A 60 12.35 0.44 5.45
N THR A 61 13.42 0.99 5.99
CA THR A 61 14.38 1.82 5.25
C THR A 61 15.45 0.94 4.60
N SER A 62 15.74 1.17 3.33
CA SER A 62 16.92 0.66 2.64
C SER A 62 18.05 1.68 2.71
N SER A 63 19.30 1.23 2.86
CA SER A 63 20.45 2.12 2.91
C SER A 63 21.71 1.47 2.38
N PHE A 64 22.62 2.32 1.89
CA PHE A 64 24.00 1.98 1.54
C PHE A 64 24.92 2.79 2.46
N GLY A 65 25.25 2.22 3.61
CA GLY A 65 26.00 2.90 4.66
C GLY A 65 25.32 4.21 5.10
N SER A 66 26.13 5.24 5.22
CA SER A 66 25.68 6.62 5.44
C SER A 66 25.58 7.44 4.14
N TYR A 67 25.89 6.84 2.98
CA TYR A 67 25.96 7.56 1.72
C TYR A 67 24.59 7.92 1.17
N LEU A 68 23.64 6.99 1.22
CA LEU A 68 22.27 7.23 0.77
C LEU A 68 21.29 6.31 1.48
N SER A 69 20.04 6.73 1.53
CA SER A 69 18.97 5.93 2.06
C SER A 69 17.63 6.20 1.35
N ALA A 70 16.73 5.25 1.45
CA ALA A 70 15.36 5.41 0.99
C ALA A 70 14.41 4.79 2.01
N THR A 71 13.45 5.58 2.51
CA THR A 71 12.46 5.09 3.46
C THR A 71 11.37 4.30 2.74
N GLY A 72 10.76 3.35 3.43
CA GLY A 72 9.50 2.78 3.02
C GLY A 72 8.38 3.83 3.06
N GLY A 73 7.31 3.61 2.34
CA GLY A 73 6.12 4.45 2.43
C GLY A 73 5.34 4.23 3.73
N LEU A 74 4.32 5.01 4.00
CA LEU A 74 3.41 4.86 5.14
C LEU A 74 2.32 3.83 4.86
N GLY A 75 1.85 3.14 5.88
CA GLY A 75 0.70 2.24 5.82
C GLY A 75 -0.58 2.97 5.42
N GLY A 76 -1.44 2.27 4.70
CA GLY A 76 -2.82 2.72 4.52
C GLY A 76 -3.56 2.63 5.85
N GLN A 77 -4.40 3.64 6.14
CA GLN A 77 -5.10 3.70 7.42
C GLN A 77 -6.41 2.92 7.37
N PHE A 78 -6.71 2.33 8.50
CA PHE A 78 -8.02 1.83 8.84
C PHE A 78 -8.96 2.97 9.21
N ILE A 79 -10.24 2.83 8.88
CA ILE A 79 -11.30 3.69 9.42
C ILE A 79 -12.41 2.80 9.96
N ALA A 80 -12.74 3.00 11.23
CA ALA A 80 -13.95 2.48 11.83
C ALA A 80 -14.98 3.60 11.91
N THR A 81 -16.09 3.48 11.22
CA THR A 81 -17.24 4.35 11.43
C THR A 81 -18.48 3.51 11.70
N ALA A 82 -19.08 3.76 12.84
CA ALA A 82 -20.40 3.21 13.15
C ALA A 82 -21.46 3.99 12.35
N ASN A 83 -22.26 3.28 11.57
CA ASN A 83 -23.47 3.81 10.87
C ASN A 83 -23.27 4.61 9.57
N GLU A 84 -22.11 4.58 8.95
CA GLU A 84 -21.91 5.18 7.61
C GLU A 84 -22.13 4.14 6.50
N ILE A 85 -22.77 4.58 5.40
CA ILE A 85 -23.09 3.69 4.26
C ILE A 85 -21.85 3.44 3.38
N THR A 86 -20.89 4.35 3.43
CA THR A 86 -19.64 4.27 2.67
C THR A 86 -18.54 5.01 3.42
N THR A 87 -17.50 4.32 3.78
CA THR A 87 -16.29 4.93 4.37
C THR A 87 -15.05 4.53 3.61
N SER A 88 -14.17 5.48 3.47
CA SER A 88 -12.88 5.31 2.77
C SER A 88 -11.72 5.62 3.69
N GLY A 89 -10.75 4.70 3.73
CA GLY A 89 -9.53 4.88 4.49
C GLY A 89 -8.57 5.91 3.87
N VAL A 90 -7.65 6.42 4.66
CA VAL A 90 -6.61 7.33 4.18
C VAL A 90 -5.48 6.53 3.53
N PRO A 91 -5.13 6.83 2.27
CA PRO A 91 -3.99 6.18 1.63
C PRO A 91 -2.67 6.53 2.30
N GLY A 92 -1.73 5.59 2.28
CA GLY A 92 -0.36 5.81 2.75
C GLY A 92 0.43 6.71 1.81
N ILE A 93 1.20 7.61 2.37
CA ILE A 93 2.11 8.50 1.63
C ILE A 93 3.35 7.72 1.24
N GLY A 94 3.91 8.01 0.05
CA GLY A 94 5.17 7.42 -0.38
C GLY A 94 6.37 7.80 0.48
N GLY A 95 7.32 6.88 0.64
CA GLY A 95 8.60 7.12 1.29
C GLY A 95 9.50 8.05 0.48
N GLU A 96 10.59 8.48 1.07
CA GLU A 96 11.51 9.46 0.48
C GLU A 96 12.90 8.86 0.26
N GLY A 97 13.52 9.20 -0.87
CA GLY A 97 14.95 9.04 -1.08
C GLY A 97 15.72 10.19 -0.46
N SER A 98 16.89 9.93 0.11
CA SER A 98 17.74 10.96 0.71
C SER A 98 19.22 10.70 0.49
N SER A 99 19.99 11.79 0.53
CA SER A 99 21.45 11.82 0.36
C SER A 99 21.97 11.31 -1.01
N GLY A 100 21.08 11.08 -1.98
CA GLY A 100 21.49 10.83 -3.36
C GLY A 100 22.01 12.12 -4.01
N ASN A 101 23.14 12.05 -4.72
CA ASN A 101 23.67 13.20 -5.47
C ASN A 101 23.21 13.26 -6.92
N ILE A 102 22.54 12.20 -7.41
CA ILE A 102 21.93 12.15 -8.74
C ILE A 102 20.43 12.30 -8.65
N LEU A 103 19.77 11.54 -7.76
CA LEU A 103 18.32 11.56 -7.61
C LEU A 103 17.92 11.26 -6.16
N ASN A 104 16.94 12.02 -5.68
CA ASN A 104 16.14 11.68 -4.52
C ASN A 104 14.67 11.81 -4.93
N ALA A 105 13.97 10.71 -4.96
CA ALA A 105 12.57 10.67 -5.38
C ALA A 105 11.68 10.10 -4.28
N ARG A 106 10.47 10.63 -4.21
CA ARG A 106 9.41 10.09 -3.38
C ARG A 106 8.71 8.95 -4.12
N GLY A 107 8.32 7.91 -3.40
CA GLY A 107 7.42 6.88 -3.88
C GLY A 107 6.00 7.40 -4.12
N GLY A 108 5.23 6.68 -4.89
CA GLY A 108 3.83 7.01 -5.15
C GLY A 108 2.98 6.87 -3.89
N VAL A 109 1.93 7.68 -3.82
CA VAL A 109 0.88 7.56 -2.78
C VAL A 109 0.02 6.35 -3.11
N GLY A 110 -0.42 5.61 -2.09
CA GLY A 110 -1.47 4.62 -2.26
C GLY A 110 -2.77 5.30 -2.69
N HIS A 111 -3.62 4.58 -3.38
CA HIS A 111 -4.89 5.14 -3.83
C HIS A 111 -6.07 4.27 -3.43
N TYR A 112 -7.20 4.89 -3.27
CA TYR A 112 -8.50 4.27 -3.46
C TYR A 112 -9.31 5.13 -4.44
N ILE A 113 -10.08 4.49 -5.29
CA ILE A 113 -11.10 5.17 -6.06
C ILE A 113 -12.43 4.63 -5.51
N GLY A 114 -13.00 5.40 -4.59
CA GLY A 114 -14.33 5.14 -4.04
C GLY A 114 -15.39 5.71 -4.97
N ARG A 115 -16.50 5.03 -5.10
CA ARG A 115 -17.68 5.54 -5.77
C ARG A 115 -18.70 6.01 -4.74
N SER A 116 -19.25 7.20 -4.96
CA SER A 116 -20.41 7.64 -4.20
C SER A 116 -21.64 6.83 -4.61
N GLN A 117 -22.32 6.24 -3.65
CA GLN A 117 -23.62 5.64 -3.85
C GLN A 117 -24.66 6.75 -4.05
N ALA A 118 -25.55 6.57 -5.02
CA ALA A 118 -26.68 7.47 -5.18
C ALA A 118 -27.56 7.43 -3.93
N PRO A 119 -28.08 8.57 -3.44
CA PRO A 119 -28.96 8.60 -2.27
C PRO A 119 -30.21 7.74 -2.53
N GLY A 120 -30.49 6.76 -1.69
CA GLY A 120 -31.71 5.96 -1.72
C GLY A 120 -31.60 4.52 -2.21
N GLY A 121 -30.42 4.05 -2.61
CA GLY A 121 -30.27 2.74 -3.24
C GLY A 121 -29.84 1.59 -2.33
N ARG A 122 -30.62 1.18 -1.35
CA ARG A 122 -30.35 -0.05 -0.58
C ARG A 122 -30.52 -1.35 -1.36
N ASN A 123 -31.02 -1.31 -2.59
CA ASN A 123 -31.42 -2.49 -3.36
C ASN A 123 -30.98 -2.47 -4.83
N ASN A 124 -30.07 -1.60 -5.25
CA ASN A 124 -29.70 -1.57 -6.66
C ASN A 124 -28.51 -2.50 -6.93
N ASN A 125 -28.81 -3.55 -7.65
CA ASN A 125 -27.93 -4.52 -8.28
C ASN A 125 -27.06 -3.87 -9.39
N THR A 126 -26.38 -2.76 -9.08
CA THR A 126 -25.50 -2.11 -10.04
C THR A 126 -24.09 -2.59 -9.86
N THR A 127 -23.57 -3.20 -10.90
CA THR A 127 -22.13 -3.54 -11.01
C THR A 127 -21.30 -2.28 -10.82
N GLN A 128 -20.50 -2.26 -9.77
CA GLN A 128 -19.61 -1.14 -9.49
C GLN A 128 -18.18 -1.65 -9.59
N SER A 129 -17.37 -0.97 -10.36
CA SER A 129 -15.94 -1.24 -10.45
C SER A 129 -15.19 -0.33 -9.50
N MET A 130 -14.29 -0.90 -8.72
CA MET A 130 -13.41 -0.15 -7.83
C MET A 130 -11.98 -0.55 -8.08
N LEU A 131 -11.11 0.42 -7.94
CA LEU A 131 -9.68 0.24 -8.08
C LEU A 131 -9.00 0.62 -6.77
N LEU A 132 -8.39 -0.34 -6.11
CA LEU A 132 -7.50 -0.15 -4.99
C LEU A 132 -6.08 -0.42 -5.48
N HIS A 133 -5.17 0.53 -5.33
CA HIS A 133 -3.80 0.29 -5.74
C HIS A 133 -2.78 0.81 -4.73
N GLY A 134 -1.72 0.04 -4.52
CA GLY A 134 -0.56 0.45 -3.76
C GLY A 134 0.23 1.54 -4.49
N GLY A 135 1.01 2.33 -3.76
CA GLY A 135 1.89 3.33 -4.34
C GLY A 135 3.01 2.69 -5.17
N SER A 136 3.28 3.24 -6.35
CA SER A 136 4.37 2.82 -7.22
C SER A 136 5.75 3.29 -6.71
N THR A 137 6.80 2.74 -7.27
CA THR A 137 8.19 3.19 -7.11
C THR A 137 8.82 3.47 -8.46
N LEU A 138 10.08 3.92 -8.48
CA LEU A 138 10.79 4.13 -9.75
C LEU A 138 10.98 2.84 -10.56
N ILE A 139 11.09 1.70 -9.89
CA ILE A 139 11.36 0.38 -10.51
C ILE A 139 10.19 -0.58 -10.43
N GLY A 140 9.10 -0.21 -9.76
CA GLY A 140 7.93 -1.06 -9.55
C GLY A 140 6.63 -0.35 -9.85
N ASN A 141 5.80 -0.97 -10.68
CA ASN A 141 4.46 -0.47 -10.96
C ASN A 141 3.51 -0.72 -9.79
N ALA A 142 2.53 0.16 -9.62
CA ALA A 142 1.47 -0.06 -8.66
C ALA A 142 0.74 -1.38 -8.93
N VAL A 143 0.45 -2.12 -7.86
CA VAL A 143 -0.44 -3.29 -7.97
C VAL A 143 -1.88 -2.84 -7.89
N PHE A 144 -2.71 -3.39 -8.75
CA PHE A 144 -4.10 -3.03 -8.88
C PHE A 144 -4.99 -4.17 -8.40
N HIS A 145 -5.93 -3.84 -7.53
CA HIS A 145 -7.02 -4.73 -7.19
C HIS A 145 -8.30 -4.19 -7.83
N LEU A 146 -8.73 -4.79 -8.94
CA LEU A 146 -9.97 -4.44 -9.61
C LEU A 146 -11.11 -5.30 -9.06
N ILE A 147 -12.12 -4.66 -8.51
CA ILE A 147 -13.33 -5.30 -8.02
C ILE A 147 -14.45 -5.02 -9.01
N THR A 148 -14.92 -6.05 -9.71
CA THR A 148 -15.87 -5.92 -10.82
C THR A 148 -17.30 -6.32 -10.49
N ASP A 149 -17.56 -7.01 -9.37
CA ASP A 149 -18.92 -7.45 -9.02
C ASP A 149 -19.19 -7.30 -7.52
N ILE A 150 -20.28 -6.61 -7.22
CA ILE A 150 -20.82 -6.42 -5.87
C ILE A 150 -22.28 -6.86 -5.76
N SER A 151 -22.77 -7.61 -6.74
CA SER A 151 -24.18 -7.99 -6.83
C SER A 151 -24.58 -9.12 -5.88
N THR A 152 -23.65 -9.88 -5.34
CA THR A 152 -23.92 -11.02 -4.47
C THR A 152 -23.82 -10.66 -2.98
N ALA A 153 -24.82 -11.06 -2.23
CA ALA A 153 -24.94 -10.87 -0.79
C ALA A 153 -23.99 -11.77 0.02
N VAL A 154 -22.70 -11.68 -0.23
CA VAL A 154 -21.68 -12.43 0.51
C VAL A 154 -20.66 -11.45 1.02
N ALA A 155 -20.30 -11.57 2.30
CA ALA A 155 -19.12 -10.90 2.83
C ALA A 155 -17.89 -11.39 2.01
N THR A 156 -17.57 -10.71 0.95
CA THR A 156 -16.37 -10.99 0.16
C THR A 156 -15.20 -10.27 0.80
N ASN A 157 -14.40 -11.01 1.52
CA ASN A 157 -13.08 -10.55 1.89
C ASN A 157 -12.32 -10.28 0.58
N GLY A 158 -11.97 -9.02 0.34
CA GLY A 158 -11.20 -8.68 -0.85
C GLY A 158 -9.90 -9.47 -0.84
N THR A 159 -9.57 -10.08 -1.98
CA THR A 159 -8.29 -10.77 -2.10
C THR A 159 -7.19 -9.71 -2.06
N GLU A 160 -6.34 -9.78 -1.05
CA GLU A 160 -5.16 -8.91 -0.97
C GLU A 160 -4.28 -9.10 -2.20
N VAL A 161 -3.79 -8.01 -2.77
CA VAL A 161 -2.79 -8.05 -3.83
C VAL A 161 -1.45 -7.61 -3.25
N THR A 162 -0.52 -8.55 -3.25
CA THR A 162 0.87 -8.30 -2.87
C THR A 162 1.69 -7.99 -4.13
N PRO A 163 2.51 -6.94 -4.10
CA PRO A 163 3.41 -6.64 -5.21
C PRO A 163 4.58 -7.63 -5.29
N ASP A 164 5.25 -7.63 -6.44
CA ASP A 164 6.48 -8.40 -6.63
C ASP A 164 7.54 -7.97 -5.61
N ALA A 165 8.29 -8.94 -5.09
CA ALA A 165 9.37 -8.69 -4.14
C ALA A 165 10.45 -7.77 -4.75
N ASN A 166 11.16 -7.04 -3.90
CA ASN A 166 12.30 -6.17 -4.28
C ASN A 166 11.90 -5.00 -5.21
N THR A 167 10.67 -4.56 -5.17
CA THR A 167 10.19 -3.40 -5.94
C THR A 167 9.88 -2.18 -5.07
N GLY A 168 9.74 -2.37 -3.76
CA GLY A 168 9.36 -1.32 -2.84
C GLY A 168 7.91 -0.81 -3.01
N VAL A 169 7.11 -1.48 -3.83
CA VAL A 169 5.71 -1.09 -4.13
C VAL A 169 4.83 -1.29 -2.90
N GLY A 170 3.84 -0.41 -2.72
CA GLY A 170 2.86 -0.50 -1.64
C GLY A 170 1.82 -1.61 -1.86
N GLY A 171 1.31 -2.20 -0.79
CA GLY A 171 0.23 -3.18 -0.83
C GLY A 171 -1.14 -2.54 -1.07
N SER A 172 -2.09 -3.31 -1.58
CA SER A 172 -3.46 -2.85 -1.77
C SER A 172 -4.20 -2.67 -0.44
N GLY A 173 -5.16 -1.75 -0.42
CA GLY A 173 -6.12 -1.67 0.69
C GLY A 173 -7.06 -2.87 0.70
N ALA A 174 -7.79 -3.02 1.80
CA ALA A 174 -8.83 -4.02 1.98
C ALA A 174 -10.21 -3.46 1.63
N ARG A 175 -11.14 -4.36 1.32
CA ARG A 175 -12.56 -4.07 1.14
C ARG A 175 -13.41 -5.08 1.88
N THR A 176 -14.47 -4.62 2.52
CA THR A 176 -15.55 -5.48 2.97
C THR A 176 -16.89 -4.97 2.45
N HIS A 177 -17.77 -5.88 2.14
CA HIS A 177 -19.16 -5.62 1.83
C HIS A 177 -20.02 -6.59 2.62
N ASP A 178 -20.81 -6.07 3.54
CA ASP A 178 -21.74 -6.88 4.33
C ASP A 178 -23.18 -6.53 3.99
N ARG A 179 -23.91 -7.51 3.47
CA ARG A 179 -25.35 -7.43 3.20
C ARG A 179 -26.20 -8.22 4.20
N THR A 180 -25.59 -9.10 4.98
CA THR A 180 -26.32 -10.10 5.76
C THR A 180 -26.17 -9.95 7.26
N GLY A 181 -25.44 -8.95 7.73
CA GLY A 181 -25.15 -8.77 9.16
C GLY A 181 -24.10 -9.73 9.71
N SER A 182 -23.37 -10.38 8.81
CA SER A 182 -22.20 -11.17 9.17
C SER A 182 -21.00 -10.24 9.17
N ASN A 183 -20.30 -10.14 10.28
CA ASN A 183 -19.09 -9.31 10.41
C ASN A 183 -18.07 -9.68 9.33
N GLY A 184 -17.98 -8.84 8.29
CA GLY A 184 -16.97 -8.99 7.24
C GLY A 184 -15.63 -8.43 7.71
N HIS A 185 -14.62 -9.27 7.80
CA HIS A 185 -13.25 -8.85 8.11
C HIS A 185 -12.38 -9.01 6.86
N ALA A 186 -11.59 -8.01 6.55
CA ALA A 186 -10.62 -8.09 5.47
C ALA A 186 -9.26 -7.56 5.91
N THR A 187 -8.19 -8.18 5.42
CA THR A 187 -6.81 -7.74 5.63
C THR A 187 -6.34 -6.95 4.42
N GLY A 188 -5.50 -5.96 4.65
CA GLY A 188 -4.81 -5.27 3.56
C GLY A 188 -3.65 -6.09 3.01
N GLY A 189 -3.28 -5.86 1.76
CA GLY A 189 -2.11 -6.50 1.15
C GLY A 189 -0.81 -6.01 1.77
N SER A 190 0.18 -6.88 1.89
CA SER A 190 1.53 -6.50 2.31
C SER A 190 2.26 -5.74 1.20
N GLY A 191 3.12 -4.81 1.57
CA GLY A 191 4.00 -4.14 0.62
C GLY A 191 5.24 -4.98 0.30
N ALA A 192 5.89 -4.67 -0.82
CA ALA A 192 7.14 -5.32 -1.21
C ALA A 192 8.34 -4.81 -0.43
N SER A 193 9.35 -5.68 -0.26
CA SER A 193 10.69 -5.27 0.19
C SER A 193 11.33 -4.28 -0.80
N GLY A 194 12.29 -3.50 -0.30
CA GLY A 194 13.13 -2.66 -1.14
C GLY A 194 14.21 -3.45 -1.88
N VAL A 195 15.08 -2.73 -2.54
CA VAL A 195 16.28 -3.24 -3.21
C VAL A 195 17.41 -2.23 -3.10
N VAL A 196 18.64 -2.72 -3.07
CA VAL A 196 19.85 -1.93 -3.23
C VAL A 196 20.64 -2.51 -4.40
N ILE A 197 20.92 -1.68 -5.39
CA ILE A 197 21.69 -2.06 -6.58
C ILE A 197 23.00 -1.29 -6.53
N VAL A 198 24.11 -2.00 -6.65
CA VAL A 198 25.47 -1.42 -6.68
C VAL A 198 26.13 -1.83 -7.98
N GLU A 199 26.60 -0.84 -8.74
CA GLU A 199 27.42 -1.04 -9.91
C GLU A 199 28.81 -0.43 -9.65
N GLU A 200 29.86 -1.20 -9.88
CA GLU A 200 31.25 -0.75 -9.68
C GLU A 200 31.92 -0.56 -11.02
N PHE A 201 32.56 0.59 -11.18
CA PHE A 201 33.37 0.92 -12.36
C PHE A 201 34.85 0.96 -11.96
N TYR A 202 35.64 0.17 -12.65
CA TYR A 202 37.08 0.11 -12.45
C TYR A 202 37.79 0.89 -13.59
N SER A 203 38.74 1.71 -13.23
CA SER A 203 39.64 2.42 -14.18
C SER A 203 40.99 1.75 -14.29
#